data_90e4d88f09f23351f1e1dc324819e1b8
#
_entry.id   90e4d88f09f23351f1e1dc324819e1b8
#
_cell.length_a   1.000
_cell.length_b   1.000
_cell.length_c   1.000
_cell.angle_alpha   90.00
_cell.angle_beta   90.00
_cell.angle_gamma   90.00
#
_symmetry.space_group_name_H-M   'P 1'
#
loop_
_entity.id
_entity.type
_entity.pdbx_description
1 polymer ?
#
loop_
_entity_poly.entity_id
_entity_poly.type
_entity_poly.pdbx_seq_one_letter_code
_entity_poly.pdbx_strand_id
1 'polypeptide(L)'
;MYDVVILGGMIADGSGAPMYRADVAVQAGKIAAIGDLTGAAAKKTLDASGMIVAPGFIDSHAHSDTSFLKDSSGASKLYQGITTEISGQCGMSPFPPVRGQAKELWNCESFAAFVAQFEESKYGMAVNQAMLAGHGSLRAGVVGLEDRTATARELEEMCGRLRQDLEDGAWGMSLGLEYSPGFFADRGELCELAKVAAQYDAPVTCHMRSEGLMIGEAIDELTQIGRESGAHVHISHLKVDNFRVHGRAAEVWAQSENARRAGVRVTADMYPFVASSTGLTIRCPKWSQDGGDEAVVRHLMGPCRNEVIEGIRTHYFNAERAQTCLFSDDAGGWPEIIGKTLRFVAEEYLHTTDYAEAAAEVLLRTKGKASCIFFVMSEQDMLYFLRQDIGIGSDGYALPGDEAKVGYRPHPRSYAAIAEFFRLARVHGLCSVEEAVRRVTSKPADLIGLADRGRLREGYAADITVFDAQHIAPRATYLNPIALAQGVRHVLVGGGVALEDGVQTAYRGGRFLRKAR
;
A
#
# COMPACT_ATOMS: atom_id res chain seq x y z
N MET A 1 -10.92 -13.84 35.21
CA MET A 1 -10.13 -14.75 34.36
C MET A 1 -10.03 -14.10 32.99
N TYR A 2 -8.84 -13.76 32.54
CA TYR A 2 -8.59 -13.12 31.25
C TYR A 2 -8.78 -14.11 30.09
N ASP A 3 -8.98 -13.58 28.87
CA ASP A 3 -9.02 -14.42 27.67
C ASP A 3 -7.61 -14.87 27.28
N VAL A 4 -6.66 -13.92 27.25
CA VAL A 4 -5.23 -14.18 26.97
C VAL A 4 -4.38 -13.36 27.96
N VAL A 5 -3.27 -13.95 28.41
CA VAL A 5 -2.19 -13.22 29.11
C VAL A 5 -0.88 -13.48 28.37
N ILE A 6 -0.13 -12.40 28.10
CA ILE A 6 1.20 -12.43 27.47
C ILE A 6 2.22 -12.09 28.55
N LEU A 7 3.14 -13.02 28.85
CA LEU A 7 4.06 -12.92 29.98
C LEU A 7 5.52 -12.70 29.55
N GLY A 8 6.24 -11.91 30.35
CA GLY A 8 7.71 -11.84 30.34
C GLY A 8 8.34 -10.99 29.24
N GLY A 9 7.54 -10.22 28.49
CA GLY A 9 8.03 -9.44 27.36
C GLY A 9 8.60 -8.07 27.73
N MET A 10 9.30 -7.45 26.76
CA MET A 10 9.65 -6.03 26.77
C MET A 10 8.60 -5.26 25.98
N ILE A 11 7.95 -4.30 26.61
CA ILE A 11 6.89 -3.50 25.99
C ILE A 11 7.51 -2.38 25.17
N ALA A 12 7.26 -2.36 23.85
CA ALA A 12 7.41 -1.21 22.97
C ALA A 12 6.00 -0.70 22.66
N ASP A 13 5.54 0.30 23.40
CA ASP A 13 4.13 0.69 23.46
C ASP A 13 3.60 1.42 22.22
N GLY A 14 4.45 1.65 21.22
CA GLY A 14 4.12 2.37 19.99
C GLY A 14 4.30 3.89 20.08
N SER A 15 4.69 4.45 21.23
CA SER A 15 4.93 5.90 21.39
C SER A 15 6.32 6.35 20.90
N GLY A 16 7.27 5.42 20.74
CA GLY A 16 8.68 5.71 20.54
C GLY A 16 9.46 5.96 21.84
N ALA A 17 8.80 5.88 23.00
CA ALA A 17 9.44 5.96 24.32
C ALA A 17 10.25 4.69 24.60
N PRO A 18 11.25 4.76 25.54
CA PRO A 18 12.05 3.61 25.91
C PRO A 18 11.19 2.41 26.37
N MET A 19 11.59 1.20 25.94
CA MET A 19 10.93 -0.03 26.33
C MET A 19 11.02 -0.30 27.84
N TYR A 20 10.00 -0.97 28.36
CA TYR A 20 9.95 -1.40 29.76
C TYR A 20 9.41 -2.85 29.89
N ARG A 21 9.70 -3.51 30.99
CA ARG A 21 9.23 -4.88 31.24
C ARG A 21 7.83 -4.86 31.83
N ALA A 22 6.88 -5.55 31.22
CA ALA A 22 5.55 -5.79 31.74
C ALA A 22 4.87 -6.94 31.00
N ASP A 23 3.79 -7.46 31.59
CA ASP A 23 2.89 -8.42 31.00
C ASP A 23 1.65 -7.70 30.45
N VAL A 24 0.91 -8.34 29.53
CA VAL A 24 -0.31 -7.78 28.94
C VAL A 24 -1.47 -8.77 29.10
N ALA A 25 -2.58 -8.32 29.67
CA ALA A 25 -3.82 -9.09 29.73
C ALA A 25 -4.82 -8.60 28.68
N VAL A 26 -5.50 -9.56 28.06
CA VAL A 26 -6.57 -9.33 27.08
C VAL A 26 -7.89 -9.88 27.60
N GLN A 27 -8.95 -9.08 27.48
CA GLN A 27 -10.32 -9.44 27.84
C GLN A 27 -11.29 -8.86 26.84
N ALA A 28 -12.21 -9.67 26.33
CA ALA A 28 -13.27 -9.23 25.41
C ALA A 28 -12.75 -8.40 24.22
N GLY A 29 -11.63 -8.82 23.64
CA GLY A 29 -11.02 -8.17 22.47
C GLY A 29 -10.25 -6.87 22.76
N LYS A 30 -10.08 -6.51 24.04
CA LYS A 30 -9.39 -5.29 24.47
C LYS A 30 -8.20 -5.61 25.38
N ILE A 31 -7.23 -4.71 25.41
CA ILE A 31 -6.16 -4.70 26.41
C ILE A 31 -6.80 -4.32 27.74
N ALA A 32 -6.82 -5.27 28.69
CA ALA A 32 -7.49 -5.11 29.97
C ALA A 32 -6.55 -4.63 31.08
N ALA A 33 -5.26 -5.00 31.02
CA ALA A 33 -4.24 -4.58 31.98
C ALA A 33 -2.84 -4.69 31.37
N ILE A 34 -1.94 -3.80 31.82
CA ILE A 34 -0.51 -3.84 31.53
C ILE A 34 0.23 -3.67 32.85
N GLY A 35 1.06 -4.65 33.26
CA GLY A 35 1.78 -4.61 34.53
C GLY A 35 2.34 -5.97 34.91
N ASP A 36 2.54 -6.23 36.22
CA ASP A 36 2.90 -7.56 36.71
C ASP A 36 1.62 -8.40 36.83
N LEU A 37 1.52 -9.41 35.96
CA LEU A 37 0.38 -10.33 35.91
C LEU A 37 0.80 -11.77 36.28
N THR A 38 1.88 -11.92 37.04
CA THR A 38 2.37 -13.21 37.51
C THR A 38 1.26 -13.94 38.30
N GLY A 39 0.89 -15.15 37.85
CA GLY A 39 -0.18 -15.94 38.47
C GLY A 39 -1.61 -15.49 38.09
N ALA A 40 -1.81 -14.54 37.23
CA ALA A 40 -3.13 -14.15 36.74
C ALA A 40 -3.84 -15.31 36.00
N ALA A 41 -5.10 -15.57 36.36
CA ALA A 41 -5.87 -16.63 35.71
C ALA A 41 -6.30 -16.20 34.29
N ALA A 42 -5.94 -17.02 33.28
CA ALA A 42 -6.29 -16.80 31.88
C ALA A 42 -6.75 -18.12 31.22
N LYS A 43 -7.56 -18.00 30.16
CA LYS A 43 -7.90 -19.15 29.30
C LYS A 43 -6.68 -19.61 28.49
N LYS A 44 -5.80 -18.66 28.12
CA LYS A 44 -4.59 -18.89 27.36
C LYS A 44 -3.45 -18.01 27.88
N THR A 45 -2.26 -18.59 27.99
CA THR A 45 -1.04 -17.85 28.32
C THR A 45 -0.05 -17.98 27.18
N LEU A 46 0.54 -16.86 26.75
CA LEU A 46 1.57 -16.78 25.72
C LEU A 46 2.88 -16.34 26.37
N ASP A 47 3.97 -17.01 26.04
CA ASP A 47 5.31 -16.67 26.51
C ASP A 47 5.97 -15.66 25.54
N ALA A 48 6.31 -14.48 26.05
CA ALA A 48 7.05 -13.45 25.35
C ALA A 48 8.46 -13.23 25.92
N SER A 49 8.98 -14.18 26.71
CA SER A 49 10.32 -14.08 27.31
C SER A 49 11.39 -13.87 26.25
N GLY A 50 12.18 -12.79 26.41
CA GLY A 50 13.21 -12.40 25.43
C GLY A 50 12.67 -11.74 24.16
N MET A 51 11.37 -11.51 24.05
CA MET A 51 10.69 -10.91 22.91
C MET A 51 10.23 -9.47 23.21
N ILE A 52 9.88 -8.75 22.16
CA ILE A 52 9.20 -7.48 22.24
C ILE A 52 7.70 -7.70 22.06
N VAL A 53 6.91 -7.10 22.95
CA VAL A 53 5.46 -7.00 22.82
C VAL A 53 5.14 -5.58 22.35
N ALA A 54 4.54 -5.46 21.18
CA ALA A 54 4.21 -4.21 20.54
C ALA A 54 2.73 -4.18 20.14
N PRO A 55 2.14 -2.99 19.87
CA PRO A 55 0.87 -2.94 19.16
C PRO A 55 0.98 -3.71 17.84
N GLY A 56 -0.10 -4.31 17.39
CA GLY A 56 -0.15 -4.91 16.07
C GLY A 56 0.29 -3.92 15.00
N PHE A 57 1.15 -4.33 14.09
CA PHE A 57 1.68 -3.45 13.07
C PHE A 57 0.57 -3.03 12.10
N ILE A 58 0.66 -1.79 11.63
CA ILE A 58 -0.28 -1.19 10.68
C ILE A 58 0.47 -0.91 9.39
N ASP A 59 0.09 -1.57 8.33
CA ASP A 59 0.59 -1.31 6.98
C ASP A 59 -0.04 -0.02 6.45
N SER A 60 0.75 1.05 6.35
CA SER A 60 0.23 2.37 5.95
C SER A 60 -0.23 2.46 4.51
N HIS A 61 0.17 1.49 3.67
CA HIS A 61 -0.12 1.50 2.24
C HIS A 61 -0.26 0.08 1.69
N ALA A 62 -1.48 -0.35 1.42
CA ALA A 62 -1.78 -1.69 0.91
C ALA A 62 -2.81 -1.66 -0.22
N HIS A 63 -2.77 -2.69 -1.07
CA HIS A 63 -3.68 -2.91 -2.19
C HIS A 63 -4.53 -4.18 -2.01
N SER A 64 -4.83 -4.54 -0.76
CA SER A 64 -5.54 -5.77 -0.40
C SER A 64 -7.06 -5.64 -0.50
N ASP A 65 -7.59 -4.64 -1.17
CA ASP A 65 -9.00 -4.25 -1.22
C ASP A 65 -9.95 -5.45 -1.40
N THR A 66 -9.60 -6.35 -2.33
CA THR A 66 -10.37 -7.56 -2.63
C THR A 66 -9.62 -8.87 -2.34
N SER A 67 -8.41 -8.80 -1.76
CA SER A 67 -7.57 -9.99 -1.54
C SER A 67 -8.25 -11.05 -0.70
N PHE A 68 -8.97 -10.64 0.36
CA PHE A 68 -9.66 -11.56 1.28
C PHE A 68 -10.89 -12.25 0.69
N LEU A 69 -11.35 -11.82 -0.48
CA LEU A 69 -12.37 -12.53 -1.26
C LEU A 69 -11.81 -13.78 -1.96
N LYS A 70 -10.48 -13.81 -2.17
CA LYS A 70 -9.77 -14.92 -2.80
C LYS A 70 -9.16 -15.86 -1.77
N ASP A 71 -8.55 -15.32 -0.72
CA ASP A 71 -7.94 -16.09 0.36
C ASP A 71 -8.00 -15.32 1.69
N SER A 72 -8.70 -15.87 2.68
CA SER A 72 -8.90 -15.25 3.99
C SER A 72 -7.66 -15.31 4.90
N SER A 73 -6.60 -16.02 4.50
CA SER A 73 -5.45 -16.26 5.37
C SER A 73 -4.61 -15.01 5.61
N GLY A 74 -4.42 -14.16 4.60
CA GLY A 74 -3.55 -13.00 4.70
C GLY A 74 -2.19 -13.32 5.30
N ALA A 75 -1.66 -14.53 5.01
CA ALA A 75 -0.45 -15.05 5.63
C ALA A 75 0.74 -14.10 5.44
N SER A 76 0.88 -13.50 4.26
CA SER A 76 1.94 -12.53 3.95
C SER A 76 1.95 -11.34 4.91
N LYS A 77 0.81 -10.98 5.50
CA LYS A 77 0.69 -9.87 6.47
C LYS A 77 0.94 -10.34 7.90
N LEU A 78 0.28 -11.42 8.33
CA LEU A 78 0.42 -11.92 9.70
C LEU A 78 1.86 -12.29 10.07
N TYR A 79 2.60 -12.92 9.15
CA TYR A 79 3.99 -13.30 9.40
C TYR A 79 4.96 -12.10 9.45
N GLN A 80 4.51 -10.90 9.06
CA GLN A 80 5.22 -9.65 9.28
C GLN A 80 4.74 -8.91 10.55
N GLY A 81 3.78 -9.47 11.30
CA GLY A 81 3.20 -8.84 12.49
C GLY A 81 2.10 -7.82 12.19
N ILE A 82 1.64 -7.72 10.94
CA ILE A 82 0.60 -6.78 10.52
C ILE A 82 -0.76 -7.29 10.99
N THR A 83 -1.51 -6.43 11.67
CA THR A 83 -2.88 -6.68 12.15
C THR A 83 -3.91 -5.78 11.49
N THR A 84 -3.45 -4.71 10.84
CA THR A 84 -4.31 -3.71 10.16
C THR A 84 -3.62 -3.21 8.90
N GLU A 85 -4.38 -2.98 7.84
CA GLU A 85 -3.93 -2.37 6.59
C GLU A 85 -4.73 -1.11 6.29
N ILE A 86 -4.09 -0.11 5.69
CA ILE A 86 -4.75 1.03 5.07
C ILE A 86 -4.81 0.76 3.57
N SER A 87 -5.98 0.36 3.09
CA SER A 87 -6.26 0.00 1.68
C SER A 87 -7.05 1.08 0.94
N GLY A 88 -7.40 0.86 -0.32
CA GLY A 88 -8.02 1.89 -1.16
C GLY A 88 -7.02 2.96 -1.60
N GLN A 89 -5.78 2.57 -1.87
CA GLN A 89 -4.66 3.46 -2.17
C GLN A 89 -4.51 3.78 -3.66
N CYS A 90 -3.65 4.75 -3.98
CA CYS A 90 -3.28 5.14 -5.36
C CYS A 90 -4.49 5.49 -6.24
N GLY A 91 -5.53 6.08 -5.66
CA GLY A 91 -6.74 6.48 -6.39
C GLY A 91 -7.68 5.32 -6.74
N MET A 92 -7.42 4.12 -6.26
CA MET A 92 -8.18 2.92 -6.57
C MET A 92 -8.97 2.43 -5.35
N SER A 93 -10.24 2.09 -5.55
CA SER A 93 -11.11 1.41 -4.59
C SER A 93 -12.12 0.54 -5.35
N PRO A 94 -12.73 -0.51 -4.72
CA PRO A 94 -13.72 -1.34 -5.39
C PRO A 94 -15.09 -0.64 -5.55
N PHE A 95 -15.13 0.67 -5.43
CA PHE A 95 -16.31 1.53 -5.58
C PHE A 95 -15.90 2.94 -6.04
N PRO A 96 -16.76 3.65 -6.83
CA PRO A 96 -17.87 3.09 -7.60
C PRO A 96 -17.40 2.32 -8.83
N PRO A 97 -18.32 1.57 -9.52
CA PRO A 97 -17.99 0.91 -10.78
C PRO A 97 -17.71 1.92 -11.89
N VAL A 98 -16.89 1.50 -12.85
CA VAL A 98 -16.58 2.33 -14.03
C VAL A 98 -17.86 2.61 -14.81
N ARG A 99 -18.06 3.88 -15.19
CA ARG A 99 -19.23 4.33 -15.94
C ARG A 99 -19.40 3.54 -17.25
N GLY A 100 -20.60 3.00 -17.45
CA GLY A 100 -20.94 2.29 -18.68
C GLY A 100 -20.39 0.87 -18.80
N GLN A 101 -19.62 0.39 -17.84
CA GLN A 101 -19.18 -1.00 -17.80
C GLN A 101 -20.16 -1.87 -16.99
N ALA A 102 -20.20 -3.17 -17.33
CA ALA A 102 -20.97 -4.13 -16.56
C ALA A 102 -20.41 -4.23 -15.13
N LYS A 103 -21.32 -4.32 -14.15
CA LYS A 103 -20.91 -4.52 -12.76
C LYS A 103 -20.28 -5.89 -12.59
N GLU A 104 -19.07 -5.92 -12.11
CA GLU A 104 -18.44 -7.14 -11.63
C GLU A 104 -18.90 -7.45 -10.20
N LEU A 105 -18.72 -8.71 -9.76
CA LEU A 105 -19.28 -9.21 -8.51
C LEU A 105 -18.95 -8.35 -7.27
N TRP A 106 -17.76 -7.73 -7.23
CA TRP A 106 -17.30 -6.95 -6.08
C TRP A 106 -17.12 -5.45 -6.39
N ASN A 107 -17.68 -4.99 -7.49
CA ASN A 107 -17.64 -3.59 -7.89
C ASN A 107 -18.95 -2.92 -7.43
N CYS A 108 -18.91 -2.32 -6.26
CA CYS A 108 -20.08 -1.78 -5.55
C CYS A 108 -20.25 -0.27 -5.79
N GLU A 109 -21.45 0.26 -5.51
CA GLU A 109 -21.75 1.70 -5.71
C GLU A 109 -21.07 2.61 -4.68
N SER A 110 -20.77 2.09 -3.48
CA SER A 110 -20.21 2.87 -2.37
C SER A 110 -19.42 1.99 -1.41
N PHE A 111 -18.68 2.64 -0.52
CA PHE A 111 -17.98 1.98 0.60
C PHE A 111 -18.92 1.11 1.43
N ALA A 112 -20.08 1.66 1.84
CA ALA A 112 -21.04 0.93 2.66
C ALA A 112 -21.56 -0.33 1.95
N ALA A 113 -21.86 -0.23 0.64
CA ALA A 113 -22.33 -1.36 -0.16
C ALA A 113 -21.27 -2.45 -0.28
N PHE A 114 -20.00 -2.08 -0.48
CA PHE A 114 -18.89 -3.04 -0.54
C PHE A 114 -18.70 -3.77 0.79
N VAL A 115 -18.67 -3.03 1.92
CA VAL A 115 -18.49 -3.63 3.24
C VAL A 115 -19.67 -4.54 3.59
N ALA A 116 -20.91 -4.12 3.32
CA ALA A 116 -22.10 -4.94 3.56
C ALA A 116 -22.05 -6.24 2.76
N GLN A 117 -21.73 -6.17 1.46
CA GLN A 117 -21.60 -7.35 0.60
C GLN A 117 -20.52 -8.30 1.10
N PHE A 118 -19.38 -7.77 1.59
CA PHE A 118 -18.32 -8.58 2.18
C PHE A 118 -18.80 -9.29 3.46
N GLU A 119 -19.45 -8.57 4.38
CA GLU A 119 -19.96 -9.10 5.64
C GLU A 119 -21.03 -10.19 5.39
N GLU A 120 -21.92 -10.00 4.42
CA GLU A 120 -22.93 -10.97 4.02
C GLU A 120 -22.34 -12.23 3.39
N SER A 121 -21.22 -12.12 2.69
CA SER A 121 -20.55 -13.25 2.03
C SER A 121 -19.96 -14.26 3.00
N LYS A 122 -19.82 -13.90 4.29
CA LYS A 122 -19.18 -14.70 5.34
C LYS A 122 -17.70 -15.04 5.07
N TYR A 123 -17.05 -14.34 4.17
CA TYR A 123 -15.59 -14.40 4.06
C TYR A 123 -14.96 -13.88 5.36
N GLY A 124 -13.92 -14.56 5.83
CA GLY A 124 -13.14 -14.09 6.96
C GLY A 124 -11.94 -13.26 6.50
N MET A 125 -11.44 -12.41 7.37
CA MET A 125 -10.16 -11.70 7.17
C MET A 125 -9.20 -12.01 8.31
N ALA A 126 -7.94 -12.25 7.97
CA ALA A 126 -6.91 -12.46 9.00
C ALA A 126 -6.50 -11.16 9.69
N VAL A 127 -6.55 -10.02 8.99
CA VAL A 127 -6.18 -8.69 9.48
C VAL A 127 -7.29 -7.68 9.22
N ASN A 128 -7.32 -6.58 9.97
CA ASN A 128 -8.30 -5.52 9.77
C ASN A 128 -7.96 -4.70 8.52
N GLN A 129 -8.98 -4.07 7.92
CA GLN A 129 -8.83 -3.08 6.85
C GLN A 129 -9.45 -1.74 7.23
N ALA A 130 -8.68 -0.66 7.09
CA ALA A 130 -9.13 0.74 7.11
C ALA A 130 -9.05 1.26 5.66
N MET A 131 -10.18 1.40 4.97
CA MET A 131 -10.20 1.66 3.54
C MET A 131 -10.41 3.14 3.22
N LEU A 132 -9.70 3.63 2.20
CA LEU A 132 -9.88 4.96 1.61
C LEU A 132 -10.80 4.88 0.38
N ALA A 133 -11.42 6.01 0.03
CA ALA A 133 -12.11 6.18 -1.23
C ALA A 133 -11.12 6.60 -2.33
N GLY A 134 -11.06 5.87 -3.43
CA GLY A 134 -10.14 6.15 -4.54
C GLY A 134 -10.68 7.22 -5.47
N HIS A 135 -9.98 8.34 -5.64
CA HIS A 135 -10.32 9.41 -6.58
C HIS A 135 -10.43 8.90 -8.03
N GLY A 136 -9.47 8.08 -8.47
CA GLY A 136 -9.50 7.48 -9.81
C GLY A 136 -10.75 6.63 -10.03
N SER A 137 -11.19 5.86 -9.02
CA SER A 137 -12.45 5.10 -9.07
C SER A 137 -13.67 6.03 -9.10
N LEU A 138 -13.71 7.08 -8.25
CA LEU A 138 -14.78 8.09 -8.29
C LEU A 138 -14.87 8.73 -9.66
N ARG A 139 -13.73 9.15 -10.22
CA ARG A 139 -13.66 9.77 -11.53
C ARG A 139 -14.09 8.82 -12.64
N ALA A 140 -13.60 7.57 -12.62
CA ALA A 140 -14.00 6.55 -13.58
C ALA A 140 -15.51 6.25 -13.53
N GLY A 141 -16.11 6.29 -12.34
CA GLY A 141 -17.54 6.06 -12.15
C GLY A 141 -18.44 7.21 -12.59
N VAL A 142 -17.96 8.45 -12.54
CA VAL A 142 -18.77 9.65 -12.83
C VAL A 142 -18.42 10.26 -14.20
N VAL A 143 -17.14 10.50 -14.45
CA VAL A 143 -16.63 11.12 -15.68
C VAL A 143 -16.39 10.07 -16.77
N GLY A 144 -15.83 8.92 -16.41
CA GLY A 144 -15.32 7.90 -17.32
C GLY A 144 -13.81 7.88 -17.36
N LEU A 145 -13.26 7.23 -18.41
CA LEU A 145 -11.81 7.06 -18.61
C LEU A 145 -11.21 8.05 -19.62
N GLU A 146 -12.01 9.01 -20.11
CA GLU A 146 -11.63 9.93 -21.17
C GLU A 146 -10.73 11.07 -20.67
N ASP A 147 -9.83 11.53 -21.54
CA ASP A 147 -8.98 12.70 -21.34
C ASP A 147 -9.80 14.00 -21.53
N ARG A 148 -10.48 14.41 -20.47
CA ARG A 148 -11.23 15.65 -20.43
C ARG A 148 -11.40 16.17 -19.00
N THR A 149 -11.62 17.46 -18.85
CA THR A 149 -11.99 18.05 -17.57
C THR A 149 -13.39 17.58 -17.15
N ALA A 150 -13.61 17.37 -15.87
CA ALA A 150 -14.93 17.13 -15.30
C ALA A 150 -15.81 18.37 -15.46
N THR A 151 -17.08 18.19 -15.82
CA THR A 151 -18.05 19.29 -15.77
C THR A 151 -18.36 19.66 -14.31
N ALA A 152 -18.88 20.88 -14.07
CA ALA A 152 -19.27 21.31 -12.73
C ALA A 152 -20.25 20.32 -12.06
N ARG A 153 -21.19 19.74 -12.81
CA ARG A 153 -22.15 18.74 -12.32
C ARG A 153 -21.46 17.43 -11.95
N GLU A 154 -20.52 16.96 -12.75
CA GLU A 154 -19.75 15.74 -12.45
C GLU A 154 -18.86 15.95 -11.23
N LEU A 155 -18.24 17.11 -11.09
CA LEU A 155 -17.46 17.45 -9.89
C LEU A 155 -18.33 17.48 -8.64
N GLU A 156 -19.51 18.09 -8.70
CA GLU A 156 -20.48 18.07 -7.60
C GLU A 156 -20.91 16.64 -7.24
N GLU A 157 -21.15 15.79 -8.25
CA GLU A 157 -21.48 14.38 -8.04
C GLU A 157 -20.33 13.63 -7.37
N MET A 158 -19.07 13.80 -7.83
CA MET A 158 -17.89 13.18 -7.18
C MET A 158 -17.75 13.64 -5.72
N CYS A 159 -17.91 14.95 -5.46
CA CYS A 159 -17.89 15.48 -4.10
C CYS A 159 -19.00 14.90 -3.23
N GLY A 160 -20.20 14.70 -3.78
CA GLY A 160 -21.32 14.08 -3.09
C GLY A 160 -21.07 12.63 -2.74
N ARG A 161 -20.53 11.83 -3.67
CA ARG A 161 -20.16 10.42 -3.45
C ARG A 161 -19.05 10.28 -2.42
N LEU A 162 -17.99 11.09 -2.52
CA LEU A 162 -16.91 11.10 -1.52
C LEU A 162 -17.44 11.43 -0.13
N ARG A 163 -18.32 12.43 -0.02
CA ARG A 163 -18.95 12.79 1.27
C ARG A 163 -19.70 11.59 1.84
N GLN A 164 -20.50 10.91 1.04
CA GLN A 164 -21.24 9.73 1.47
C GLN A 164 -20.32 8.62 1.94
N ASP A 165 -19.25 8.30 1.19
CA ASP A 165 -18.30 7.25 1.59
C ASP A 165 -17.59 7.57 2.92
N LEU A 166 -17.24 8.85 3.15
CA LEU A 166 -16.66 9.30 4.42
C LEU A 166 -17.69 9.23 5.57
N GLU A 167 -18.95 9.56 5.32
CA GLU A 167 -20.05 9.42 6.28
C GLU A 167 -20.35 7.97 6.63
N ASP A 168 -20.16 7.06 5.68
CA ASP A 168 -20.34 5.61 5.85
C ASP A 168 -19.15 4.95 6.57
N GLY A 169 -18.07 5.69 6.78
CA GLY A 169 -16.93 5.28 7.60
C GLY A 169 -15.64 5.00 6.83
N ALA A 170 -15.50 5.44 5.58
CA ALA A 170 -14.21 5.47 4.90
C ALA A 170 -13.24 6.41 5.63
N TRP A 171 -11.94 6.08 5.63
CA TRP A 171 -10.95 6.76 6.46
C TRP A 171 -10.32 8.00 5.80
N GLY A 172 -10.49 8.16 4.49
CA GLY A 172 -9.91 9.25 3.73
C GLY A 172 -10.13 9.10 2.24
N MET A 173 -9.39 9.87 1.47
CA MET A 173 -9.35 9.79 0.00
C MET A 173 -7.93 9.49 -0.47
N SER A 174 -7.79 8.70 -1.53
CA SER A 174 -6.52 8.48 -2.19
C SER A 174 -6.51 9.03 -3.62
N LEU A 175 -5.38 9.59 -4.04
CA LEU A 175 -5.12 10.05 -5.39
C LEU A 175 -4.13 9.11 -6.08
N GLY A 176 -4.31 8.88 -7.39
CA GLY A 176 -3.38 8.15 -8.24
C GLY A 176 -3.12 8.95 -9.51
N LEU A 177 -2.23 9.96 -9.42
CA LEU A 177 -2.05 10.97 -10.45
C LEU A 177 -1.08 10.56 -11.57
N GLU A 178 -0.56 9.34 -11.53
CA GLU A 178 0.21 8.74 -12.61
C GLU A 178 -0.60 7.71 -13.41
N TYR A 179 -1.84 7.42 -12.98
CA TYR A 179 -2.73 6.42 -13.58
C TYR A 179 -3.97 7.05 -14.23
N SER A 180 -4.45 6.44 -15.33
CA SER A 180 -5.76 6.76 -15.90
C SER A 180 -6.88 6.31 -14.93
N PRO A 181 -7.96 7.12 -14.76
CA PRO A 181 -8.17 8.45 -15.30
C PRO A 181 -7.67 9.58 -14.38
N GLY A 182 -6.99 9.27 -13.26
CA GLY A 182 -6.56 10.24 -12.25
C GLY A 182 -5.63 11.31 -12.81
N PHE A 183 -4.74 10.97 -13.74
CA PHE A 183 -3.81 11.96 -14.31
C PHE A 183 -4.47 12.97 -15.26
N PHE A 184 -5.71 12.76 -15.70
CA PHE A 184 -6.49 13.74 -16.48
C PHE A 184 -7.15 14.81 -15.59
N ALA A 185 -7.18 14.60 -14.27
CA ALA A 185 -7.73 15.57 -13.34
C ALA A 185 -6.86 16.82 -13.26
N ASP A 186 -7.50 17.98 -13.31
CA ASP A 186 -6.83 19.25 -13.04
C ASP A 186 -6.78 19.53 -11.51
N ARG A 187 -5.96 20.52 -11.14
CA ARG A 187 -5.81 20.90 -9.73
C ARG A 187 -7.11 21.39 -9.11
N GLY A 188 -7.99 22.02 -9.87
CA GLY A 188 -9.28 22.51 -9.39
C GLY A 188 -10.16 21.37 -8.90
N GLU A 189 -10.28 20.29 -9.69
CA GLU A 189 -10.98 19.06 -9.30
C GLU A 189 -10.40 18.47 -8.00
N LEU A 190 -9.07 18.33 -7.94
CA LEU A 190 -8.39 17.75 -6.78
C LEU A 190 -8.58 18.60 -5.52
N CYS A 191 -8.53 19.93 -5.63
CA CYS A 191 -8.76 20.83 -4.49
C CYS A 191 -10.18 20.75 -3.96
N GLU A 192 -11.21 20.71 -4.81
CA GLU A 192 -12.60 20.62 -4.36
C GLU A 192 -12.86 19.29 -3.62
N LEU A 193 -12.35 18.18 -4.12
CA LEU A 193 -12.44 16.89 -3.42
C LEU A 193 -11.64 16.89 -2.10
N ALA A 194 -10.45 17.48 -2.10
CA ALA A 194 -9.64 17.61 -0.89
C ALA A 194 -10.34 18.50 0.19
N LYS A 195 -11.09 19.52 -0.20
CA LYS A 195 -11.93 20.31 0.72
C LYS A 195 -13.01 19.45 1.39
N VAL A 196 -13.62 18.51 0.63
CA VAL A 196 -14.56 17.56 1.21
C VAL A 196 -13.85 16.69 2.25
N ALA A 197 -12.70 16.11 1.94
CA ALA A 197 -11.92 15.30 2.88
C ALA A 197 -11.55 16.09 4.16
N ALA A 198 -11.14 17.35 4.01
CA ALA A 198 -10.79 18.23 5.13
C ALA A 198 -11.94 18.46 6.11
N GLN A 199 -13.20 18.52 5.64
CA GLN A 199 -14.38 18.67 6.50
C GLN A 199 -14.58 17.51 7.49
N TYR A 200 -14.04 16.33 7.17
CA TYR A 200 -14.10 15.12 8.00
C TYR A 200 -12.78 14.80 8.70
N ASP A 201 -11.82 15.74 8.71
CA ASP A 201 -10.44 15.50 9.15
C ASP A 201 -9.89 14.18 8.58
N ALA A 202 -10.16 13.95 7.31
CA ALA A 202 -9.75 12.77 6.57
C ALA A 202 -8.51 13.08 5.73
N PRO A 203 -7.47 12.23 5.73
CA PRO A 203 -6.28 12.48 4.93
C PRO A 203 -6.56 12.29 3.44
N VAL A 204 -5.75 12.97 2.63
CA VAL A 204 -5.63 12.78 1.19
C VAL A 204 -4.28 12.16 0.90
N THR A 205 -4.22 10.85 0.67
CA THR A 205 -2.99 10.16 0.27
C THR A 205 -2.79 10.26 -1.22
N CYS A 206 -1.55 10.31 -1.70
CA CYS A 206 -1.29 10.59 -3.10
C CYS A 206 -0.10 9.79 -3.66
N HIS A 207 -0.39 8.90 -4.61
CA HIS A 207 0.57 8.55 -5.64
C HIS A 207 0.70 9.76 -6.55
N MET A 208 1.82 10.47 -6.47
CA MET A 208 2.02 11.76 -7.12
C MET A 208 2.02 11.65 -8.65
N ARG A 209 1.84 12.77 -9.33
CA ARG A 209 1.80 12.87 -10.80
C ARG A 209 3.11 12.49 -11.47
N SER A 210 4.21 12.54 -10.73
CA SER A 210 5.54 12.06 -11.11
C SER A 210 6.35 11.73 -9.86
N GLU A 211 7.04 10.62 -9.89
CA GLU A 211 7.98 10.20 -8.86
C GLU A 211 9.44 10.22 -9.38
N GLY A 212 9.60 10.64 -10.64
CA GLY A 212 10.86 10.70 -11.36
C GLY A 212 11.32 12.13 -11.67
N LEU A 213 11.43 12.45 -12.98
CA LEU A 213 12.01 13.71 -13.44
C LEU A 213 11.31 14.96 -12.92
N MET A 214 9.98 14.91 -12.75
CA MET A 214 9.13 16.03 -12.32
C MET A 214 8.66 15.87 -10.86
N ILE A 215 9.44 15.16 -10.03
CA ILE A 215 9.05 14.87 -8.64
C ILE A 215 8.88 16.15 -7.81
N GLY A 216 9.70 17.18 -8.05
CA GLY A 216 9.61 18.46 -7.37
C GLY A 216 8.28 19.15 -7.63
N GLU A 217 7.89 19.24 -8.89
CA GLU A 217 6.61 19.83 -9.33
C GLU A 217 5.41 19.05 -8.79
N ALA A 218 5.53 17.72 -8.71
CA ALA A 218 4.49 16.87 -8.14
C ALA A 218 4.30 17.08 -6.63
N ILE A 219 5.38 17.30 -5.88
CA ILE A 219 5.32 17.67 -4.46
C ILE A 219 4.69 19.07 -4.30
N ASP A 220 5.06 20.03 -5.16
CA ASP A 220 4.48 21.37 -5.14
C ASP A 220 2.98 21.31 -5.42
N GLU A 221 2.53 20.53 -6.43
CA GLU A 221 1.11 20.32 -6.72
C GLU A 221 0.36 19.80 -5.47
N LEU A 222 0.86 18.72 -4.86
CA LEU A 222 0.21 18.11 -3.69
C LEU A 222 0.18 19.04 -2.48
N THR A 223 1.29 19.74 -2.20
CA THR A 223 1.36 20.68 -1.08
C THR A 223 0.49 21.92 -1.31
N GLN A 224 0.33 22.33 -2.57
CA GLN A 224 -0.60 23.40 -2.94
C GLN A 224 -2.07 22.98 -2.73
N ILE A 225 -2.43 21.72 -3.10
CA ILE A 225 -3.74 21.15 -2.79
C ILE A 225 -3.98 21.17 -1.27
N GLY A 226 -3.00 20.73 -0.46
CA GLY A 226 -3.10 20.78 1.01
C GLY A 226 -3.29 22.19 1.55
N ARG A 227 -2.59 23.18 0.99
CA ARG A 227 -2.68 24.58 1.40
C ARG A 227 -4.05 25.20 1.05
N GLU A 228 -4.56 24.95 -0.14
CA GLU A 228 -5.82 25.52 -0.64
C GLU A 228 -7.06 24.87 -0.01
N SER A 229 -6.98 23.57 0.29
CA SER A 229 -8.09 22.79 0.86
C SER A 229 -8.10 22.73 2.39
N GLY A 230 -6.96 22.93 3.05
CA GLY A 230 -6.77 22.66 4.48
C GLY A 230 -6.65 21.17 4.82
N ALA A 231 -6.65 20.28 3.82
CA ALA A 231 -6.54 18.84 4.03
C ALA A 231 -5.16 18.44 4.55
N HIS A 232 -5.10 17.35 5.31
CA HIS A 232 -3.86 16.62 5.58
C HIS A 232 -3.48 15.83 4.34
N VAL A 233 -2.43 16.23 3.63
CA VAL A 233 -1.92 15.52 2.48
C VAL A 233 -0.81 14.55 2.86
N HIS A 234 -0.79 13.38 2.23
CA HIS A 234 0.18 12.35 2.50
C HIS A 234 0.82 11.86 1.20
N ILE A 235 2.14 11.94 1.11
CA ILE A 235 2.90 11.42 -0.02
C ILE A 235 3.01 9.91 0.13
N SER A 236 2.31 9.18 -0.73
CA SER A 236 2.34 7.72 -0.76
C SER A 236 3.68 7.22 -1.31
N HIS A 237 4.22 6.15 -0.69
CA HIS A 237 5.40 5.40 -1.15
C HIS A 237 6.50 6.28 -1.77
N LEU A 238 6.88 7.39 -1.07
CA LEU A 238 7.85 8.38 -1.53
C LEU A 238 9.14 7.71 -2.05
N LYS A 239 9.49 8.00 -3.29
CA LYS A 239 10.68 7.46 -3.96
C LYS A 239 11.21 8.42 -5.02
N VAL A 240 12.46 8.21 -5.45
CA VAL A 240 13.04 8.81 -6.65
C VAL A 240 13.12 7.71 -7.72
N ASP A 241 12.13 7.69 -8.62
CA ASP A 241 11.88 6.63 -9.62
C ASP A 241 12.47 7.00 -10.98
N ASN A 242 13.71 7.48 -11.03
CA ASN A 242 14.38 7.67 -12.32
C ASN A 242 15.90 7.79 -12.13
N PHE A 243 16.65 6.97 -12.86
CA PHE A 243 18.11 6.93 -12.78
C PHE A 243 18.80 8.27 -13.09
N ARG A 244 18.16 9.17 -13.86
CA ARG A 244 18.70 10.50 -14.20
C ARG A 244 18.66 11.49 -13.02
N VAL A 245 17.87 11.18 -12.00
CA VAL A 245 17.66 12.04 -10.83
C VAL A 245 17.99 11.32 -9.51
N HIS A 246 18.66 10.18 -9.55
CA HIS A 246 19.19 9.53 -8.35
C HIS A 246 20.10 10.48 -7.58
N GLY A 247 20.10 10.36 -6.25
CA GLY A 247 20.85 11.23 -5.33
C GLY A 247 20.09 12.49 -4.88
N ARG A 248 18.85 12.72 -5.35
CA ARG A 248 18.04 13.90 -4.99
C ARG A 248 17.16 13.71 -3.76
N ALA A 249 17.25 12.58 -3.05
CA ALA A 249 16.38 12.31 -1.89
C ALA A 249 16.42 13.44 -0.83
N ALA A 250 17.57 14.03 -0.58
CA ALA A 250 17.70 15.14 0.37
C ALA A 250 16.95 16.41 -0.07
N GLU A 251 17.01 16.74 -1.35
CA GLU A 251 16.28 17.87 -1.95
C GLU A 251 14.76 17.64 -1.89
N VAL A 252 14.34 16.45 -2.30
CA VAL A 252 12.94 16.02 -2.29
C VAL A 252 12.35 16.06 -0.87
N TRP A 253 13.09 15.56 0.13
CA TRP A 253 12.65 15.62 1.52
C TRP A 253 12.57 17.04 2.04
N ALA A 254 13.59 17.87 1.73
CA ALA A 254 13.62 19.27 2.16
C ALA A 254 12.44 20.08 1.61
N GLN A 255 11.94 19.77 0.42
CA GLN A 255 10.76 20.41 -0.16
C GLN A 255 9.50 20.12 0.68
N SER A 256 9.30 18.86 1.10
CA SER A 256 8.21 18.47 2.01
C SER A 256 8.33 19.15 3.37
N GLU A 257 9.56 19.26 3.93
CA GLU A 257 9.81 19.97 5.18
C GLU A 257 9.51 21.47 5.08
N ASN A 258 9.83 22.10 3.94
CA ASN A 258 9.50 23.50 3.71
C ASN A 258 7.99 23.73 3.69
N ALA A 259 7.23 22.82 3.08
CA ALA A 259 5.78 22.88 3.11
C ALA A 259 5.22 22.75 4.55
N ARG A 260 5.77 21.85 5.38
CA ARG A 260 5.41 21.72 6.81
C ARG A 260 5.69 23.00 7.58
N ARG A 261 6.87 23.61 7.39
CA ARG A 261 7.23 24.90 8.03
C ARG A 261 6.30 26.03 7.59
N ALA A 262 5.74 25.95 6.38
CA ALA A 262 4.73 26.89 5.87
C ALA A 262 3.31 26.57 6.35
N GLY A 263 3.14 25.62 7.29
CA GLY A 263 1.85 25.29 7.91
C GLY A 263 0.99 24.27 7.17
N VAL A 264 1.50 23.64 6.10
CA VAL A 264 0.78 22.56 5.41
C VAL A 264 0.97 21.25 6.19
N ARG A 265 -0.11 20.54 6.49
CA ARG A 265 -0.04 19.20 7.08
C ARG A 265 0.42 18.20 6.01
N VAL A 266 1.71 17.85 5.98
CA VAL A 266 2.30 16.91 5.03
C VAL A 266 2.97 15.77 5.77
N THR A 267 2.63 14.54 5.41
CA THR A 267 3.31 13.32 5.86
C THR A 267 3.70 12.46 4.66
N ALA A 268 4.46 11.40 4.88
CA ALA A 268 4.84 10.47 3.83
C ALA A 268 5.04 9.06 4.39
N ASP A 269 4.91 8.07 3.52
CA ASP A 269 5.37 6.71 3.76
C ASP A 269 6.27 6.21 2.62
N MET A 270 6.87 5.05 2.81
CA MET A 270 7.61 4.34 1.77
C MET A 270 7.69 2.84 2.07
N TYR A 271 8.11 2.06 1.08
CA TYR A 271 8.51 0.66 1.26
C TYR A 271 10.04 0.51 1.13
N PRO A 272 10.66 -0.43 1.87
CA PRO A 272 12.11 -0.56 1.95
C PRO A 272 12.70 -1.44 0.81
N PHE A 273 12.41 -1.07 -0.44
CA PHE A 273 12.89 -1.77 -1.65
C PHE A 273 13.30 -0.79 -2.73
N VAL A 274 14.18 -1.22 -3.62
CA VAL A 274 14.73 -0.42 -4.73
C VAL A 274 14.01 -0.65 -6.06
N ALA A 275 12.88 -1.34 -6.03
CA ALA A 275 12.05 -1.58 -7.21
C ALA A 275 10.59 -1.25 -6.90
N SER A 276 9.89 -0.70 -7.88
CA SER A 276 8.44 -0.51 -7.89
C SER A 276 7.73 -1.66 -8.60
N SER A 277 6.40 -1.74 -8.49
CA SER A 277 5.61 -2.73 -9.23
C SER A 277 4.27 -2.15 -9.63
N THR A 278 4.00 -2.16 -10.95
CA THR A 278 2.73 -1.70 -11.53
C THR A 278 2.56 -2.24 -12.95
N GLY A 279 1.48 -1.83 -13.66
CA GLY A 279 1.21 -2.20 -15.05
C GLY A 279 2.24 -1.64 -16.04
N LEU A 280 2.53 -2.41 -17.09
CA LEU A 280 3.48 -1.98 -18.14
C LEU A 280 2.97 -0.73 -18.90
N THR A 281 1.66 -0.49 -18.92
CA THR A 281 1.04 0.69 -19.58
C THR A 281 1.51 2.02 -19.01
N ILE A 282 2.07 2.05 -17.78
CA ILE A 282 2.68 3.26 -17.19
C ILE A 282 3.84 3.81 -18.05
N ARG A 283 4.45 2.98 -18.90
CA ARG A 283 5.55 3.35 -19.80
C ARG A 283 5.06 3.86 -21.16
N CYS A 284 3.73 3.87 -21.37
CA CYS A 284 3.13 4.41 -22.59
C CYS A 284 2.89 5.93 -22.45
N PRO A 285 2.87 6.66 -23.58
CA PRO A 285 2.46 8.08 -23.56
C PRO A 285 1.08 8.26 -22.92
N LYS A 286 0.91 9.29 -22.09
CA LYS A 286 -0.35 9.50 -21.36
C LYS A 286 -1.57 9.64 -22.28
N TRP A 287 -1.43 10.33 -23.43
CA TRP A 287 -2.51 10.46 -24.42
C TRP A 287 -3.00 9.11 -24.96
N SER A 288 -2.13 8.08 -25.02
CA SER A 288 -2.52 6.75 -25.51
C SER A 288 -3.42 5.99 -24.52
N GLN A 289 -3.53 6.47 -23.29
CA GLN A 289 -4.36 5.90 -22.23
C GLN A 289 -5.73 6.61 -22.11
N ASP A 290 -6.09 7.49 -23.06
CA ASP A 290 -7.43 8.07 -23.19
C ASP A 290 -8.44 6.95 -23.51
N GLY A 291 -9.22 6.56 -22.50
CA GLY A 291 -10.07 5.37 -22.53
C GLY A 291 -9.44 4.12 -21.86
N GLY A 292 -8.39 4.30 -21.04
CA GLY A 292 -7.75 3.25 -20.22
C GLY A 292 -6.82 2.31 -21.00
N ASP A 293 -6.48 1.15 -20.40
CA ASP A 293 -5.54 0.19 -20.97
C ASP A 293 -5.97 -0.36 -22.34
N GLU A 294 -7.27 -0.52 -22.56
CA GLU A 294 -7.80 -0.96 -23.86
C GLU A 294 -7.53 0.05 -24.98
N ALA A 295 -7.44 1.34 -24.64
CA ALA A 295 -7.09 2.37 -25.60
C ALA A 295 -5.64 2.23 -26.09
N VAL A 296 -4.72 1.93 -25.17
CA VAL A 296 -3.31 1.65 -25.52
C VAL A 296 -3.23 0.51 -26.55
N VAL A 297 -3.96 -0.57 -26.32
CA VAL A 297 -4.01 -1.72 -27.23
C VAL A 297 -4.58 -1.32 -28.60
N ARG A 298 -5.68 -0.53 -28.62
CA ARG A 298 -6.26 -0.02 -29.88
C ARG A 298 -5.27 0.86 -30.65
N HIS A 299 -4.52 1.73 -29.97
CA HIS A 299 -3.50 2.58 -30.60
C HIS A 299 -2.34 1.76 -31.16
N LEU A 300 -1.89 0.73 -30.43
CA LEU A 300 -0.86 -0.20 -30.90
C LEU A 300 -1.29 -1.04 -32.12
N MET A 301 -2.59 -1.27 -32.30
CA MET A 301 -3.14 -1.95 -33.49
C MET A 301 -3.51 -0.97 -34.63
N GLY A 302 -3.48 0.33 -34.37
CA GLY A 302 -3.94 1.37 -35.27
C GLY A 302 -2.83 2.22 -35.88
N PRO A 303 -3.19 3.36 -36.50
CA PRO A 303 -2.24 4.24 -37.17
C PRO A 303 -1.25 4.94 -36.22
N CYS A 304 -1.58 5.06 -34.94
CA CYS A 304 -0.72 5.70 -33.93
C CYS A 304 0.31 4.75 -33.30
N ARG A 305 0.48 3.54 -33.85
CA ARG A 305 1.40 2.51 -33.31
C ARG A 305 2.81 3.08 -33.08
N ASN A 306 3.35 3.74 -34.07
CA ASN A 306 4.73 4.24 -34.01
C ASN A 306 4.92 5.30 -32.92
N GLU A 307 3.95 6.19 -32.74
CA GLU A 307 3.99 7.22 -31.70
C GLU A 307 3.96 6.61 -30.29
N VAL A 308 3.17 5.55 -30.07
CA VAL A 308 3.16 4.82 -28.81
C VAL A 308 4.51 4.15 -28.56
N ILE A 309 5.08 3.46 -29.56
CA ILE A 309 6.38 2.80 -29.47
C ILE A 309 7.50 3.81 -29.20
N GLU A 310 7.51 4.97 -29.86
CA GLU A 310 8.50 6.01 -29.59
C GLU A 310 8.40 6.53 -28.15
N GLY A 311 7.21 6.65 -27.61
CA GLY A 311 7.01 6.98 -26.19
C GLY A 311 7.63 5.91 -25.29
N ILE A 312 7.35 4.63 -25.53
CA ILE A 312 7.94 3.49 -24.79
C ILE A 312 9.48 3.49 -24.93
N ARG A 313 10.03 3.85 -26.11
CA ARG A 313 11.47 3.90 -26.39
C ARG A 313 12.21 4.89 -25.50
N THR A 314 11.57 5.93 -24.99
CA THR A 314 12.17 6.86 -24.02
C THR A 314 12.59 6.16 -22.73
N HIS A 315 11.96 5.03 -22.39
CA HIS A 315 12.24 4.21 -21.21
C HIS A 315 13.18 3.04 -21.53
N TYR A 316 13.01 2.39 -22.69
CA TYR A 316 13.70 1.14 -23.06
C TYR A 316 14.57 1.31 -24.33
N PHE A 317 15.47 2.27 -24.30
CA PHE A 317 16.34 2.61 -25.44
C PHE A 317 17.58 1.73 -25.59
N ASN A 318 17.87 0.85 -24.63
CA ASN A 318 18.98 -0.10 -24.68
C ASN A 318 18.74 -1.34 -23.79
N ALA A 319 19.64 -2.33 -23.91
CA ALA A 319 19.59 -3.59 -23.18
C ALA A 319 19.63 -3.40 -21.65
N GLU A 320 20.38 -2.41 -21.15
CA GLU A 320 20.46 -2.11 -19.71
C GLU A 320 19.10 -1.66 -19.18
N ARG A 321 18.41 -0.79 -19.89
CA ARG A 321 17.06 -0.33 -19.49
C ARG A 321 16.03 -1.45 -19.60
N ALA A 322 16.08 -2.27 -20.63
CA ALA A 322 15.20 -3.43 -20.78
C ALA A 322 15.42 -4.48 -19.67
N GLN A 323 16.64 -4.60 -19.15
CA GLN A 323 16.96 -5.48 -18.01
C GLN A 323 16.29 -5.03 -16.71
N THR A 324 15.94 -3.75 -16.55
CA THR A 324 15.32 -3.24 -15.33
C THR A 324 13.82 -3.50 -15.22
N CYS A 325 13.19 -4.08 -16.24
CA CYS A 325 11.77 -4.45 -16.26
C CYS A 325 11.64 -5.98 -16.17
N LEU A 326 11.08 -6.46 -15.06
CA LEU A 326 10.85 -7.88 -14.79
C LEU A 326 9.34 -8.15 -14.79
N PHE A 327 8.85 -9.05 -15.62
CA PHE A 327 7.43 -9.41 -15.67
C PHE A 327 7.00 -10.20 -14.43
N SER A 328 5.95 -9.74 -13.76
CA SER A 328 5.40 -10.33 -12.55
C SER A 328 4.07 -11.04 -12.78
N ASP A 329 3.26 -10.55 -13.73
CA ASP A 329 1.96 -11.11 -14.11
C ASP A 329 1.72 -10.83 -15.60
N ASP A 330 1.13 -11.79 -16.30
CA ASP A 330 0.79 -11.72 -17.72
C ASP A 330 -0.71 -11.60 -17.98
N ALA A 331 -1.52 -11.59 -16.90
CA ALA A 331 -2.98 -11.62 -16.96
C ALA A 331 -3.55 -12.75 -17.83
N GLY A 332 -2.84 -13.87 -17.95
CA GLY A 332 -3.21 -15.04 -18.75
C GLY A 332 -2.97 -14.90 -20.27
N GLY A 333 -2.24 -13.87 -20.72
CA GLY A 333 -1.96 -13.62 -22.13
C GLY A 333 -0.68 -14.26 -22.67
N TRP A 334 0.33 -14.39 -21.82
CA TRP A 334 1.64 -14.96 -22.19
C TRP A 334 2.42 -15.48 -20.98
N PRO A 335 2.08 -16.65 -20.40
CA PRO A 335 2.62 -17.15 -19.13
C PRO A 335 4.15 -17.32 -19.10
N GLU A 336 4.78 -17.58 -20.25
CA GLU A 336 6.23 -17.84 -20.33
C GLU A 336 7.08 -16.61 -19.96
N ILE A 337 6.53 -15.39 -20.02
CA ILE A 337 7.26 -14.17 -19.66
C ILE A 337 7.38 -13.97 -18.16
N ILE A 338 6.53 -14.62 -17.34
CA ILE A 338 6.53 -14.43 -15.88
C ILE A 338 7.91 -14.78 -15.31
N GLY A 339 8.51 -13.85 -14.56
CA GLY A 339 9.85 -13.99 -14.01
C GLY A 339 11.00 -13.77 -15.02
N LYS A 340 10.68 -13.30 -16.23
CA LYS A 340 11.68 -12.89 -17.24
C LYS A 340 11.77 -11.38 -17.34
N THR A 341 12.93 -10.88 -17.71
CA THR A 341 13.09 -9.44 -17.99
C THR A 341 12.63 -9.11 -19.41
N LEU A 342 12.29 -7.85 -19.66
CA LEU A 342 11.96 -7.38 -21.01
C LEU A 342 13.11 -7.67 -21.99
N ARG A 343 14.37 -7.51 -21.55
CA ARG A 343 15.53 -7.87 -22.34
C ARG A 343 15.50 -9.33 -22.77
N PHE A 344 15.29 -10.25 -21.83
CA PHE A 344 15.21 -11.69 -22.12
C PHE A 344 14.08 -12.00 -23.10
N VAL A 345 12.89 -11.42 -22.89
CA VAL A 345 11.74 -11.62 -23.78
C VAL A 345 12.02 -11.12 -25.19
N ALA A 346 12.66 -9.94 -25.32
CA ALA A 346 13.04 -9.39 -26.61
C ALA A 346 14.06 -10.27 -27.36
N GLU A 347 15.16 -10.61 -26.68
CA GLU A 347 16.29 -11.32 -27.32
C GLU A 347 15.97 -12.80 -27.58
N GLU A 348 15.37 -13.52 -26.59
CA GLU A 348 15.18 -14.97 -26.66
C GLU A 348 13.85 -15.40 -27.28
N TYR A 349 12.76 -14.63 -27.04
CA TYR A 349 11.43 -15.01 -27.52
C TYR A 349 11.01 -14.26 -28.80
N LEU A 350 11.40 -12.99 -28.96
CA LEU A 350 11.02 -12.16 -30.10
C LEU A 350 12.17 -11.97 -31.10
N HIS A 351 13.38 -12.43 -30.78
CA HIS A 351 14.58 -12.33 -31.60
C HIS A 351 14.85 -10.90 -32.09
N THR A 352 14.71 -9.91 -31.21
CA THR A 352 14.92 -8.49 -31.52
C THR A 352 15.74 -7.80 -30.45
N THR A 353 16.42 -6.72 -30.83
CA THR A 353 17.06 -5.76 -29.93
C THR A 353 16.31 -4.43 -29.87
N ASP A 354 15.14 -4.35 -30.50
CA ASP A 354 14.19 -3.24 -30.31
C ASP A 354 13.31 -3.53 -29.10
N TYR A 355 13.73 -3.04 -27.92
CA TYR A 355 13.07 -3.31 -26.65
C TYR A 355 11.74 -2.57 -26.49
N ALA A 356 11.55 -1.45 -27.20
CA ALA A 356 10.28 -0.75 -27.22
C ALA A 356 9.23 -1.51 -28.03
N GLU A 357 9.63 -2.04 -29.19
CA GLU A 357 8.79 -2.92 -30.00
C GLU A 357 8.43 -4.21 -29.23
N ALA A 358 9.40 -4.78 -28.49
CA ALA A 358 9.15 -5.95 -27.65
C ALA A 358 8.14 -5.65 -26.53
N ALA A 359 8.22 -4.49 -25.88
CA ALA A 359 7.26 -4.08 -24.87
C ALA A 359 5.86 -3.88 -25.48
N ALA A 360 5.76 -3.29 -26.66
CA ALA A 360 4.49 -3.15 -27.40
C ALA A 360 3.88 -4.51 -27.74
N GLU A 361 4.68 -5.49 -28.15
CA GLU A 361 4.21 -6.86 -28.42
C GLU A 361 3.67 -7.55 -27.14
N VAL A 362 4.35 -7.35 -25.98
CA VAL A 362 3.83 -7.83 -24.69
C VAL A 362 2.49 -7.18 -24.39
N LEU A 363 2.36 -5.86 -24.54
CA LEU A 363 1.09 -5.16 -24.31
C LEU A 363 -0.05 -5.69 -25.21
N LEU A 364 0.25 -5.98 -26.47
CA LEU A 364 -0.73 -6.56 -27.40
C LEU A 364 -1.19 -7.94 -26.93
N ARG A 365 -0.27 -8.85 -26.62
CA ARG A 365 -0.58 -10.24 -26.20
C ARG A 365 -1.33 -10.27 -24.86
N THR A 366 -0.95 -9.41 -23.92
CA THR A 366 -1.54 -9.34 -22.59
C THR A 366 -2.74 -8.37 -22.51
N LYS A 367 -3.18 -7.83 -23.66
CA LYS A 367 -4.29 -6.85 -23.75
C LYS A 367 -4.10 -5.66 -22.82
N GLY A 368 -2.86 -5.15 -22.68
CA GLY A 368 -2.51 -4.04 -21.82
C GLY A 368 -2.38 -4.38 -20.33
N LYS A 369 -2.56 -5.64 -19.93
CA LYS A 369 -2.70 -6.02 -18.51
C LYS A 369 -1.43 -6.62 -17.88
N ALA A 370 -0.30 -6.67 -18.58
CA ALA A 370 0.95 -7.14 -18.01
C ALA A 370 1.40 -6.26 -16.84
N SER A 371 1.77 -6.90 -15.73
CA SER A 371 2.37 -6.23 -14.57
C SER A 371 3.87 -6.50 -14.50
N CYS A 372 4.61 -5.51 -14.04
CA CYS A 372 6.06 -5.55 -13.98
C CYS A 372 6.61 -5.09 -12.64
N ILE A 373 7.82 -5.54 -12.34
CA ILE A 373 8.68 -5.00 -11.29
C ILE A 373 9.75 -4.17 -12.00
N PHE A 374 9.85 -2.88 -11.63
CA PHE A 374 10.78 -1.94 -12.24
C PHE A 374 11.92 -1.58 -11.28
N PHE A 375 13.15 -1.96 -11.62
CA PHE A 375 14.35 -1.65 -10.84
C PHE A 375 14.87 -0.25 -11.23
N VAL A 376 14.26 0.77 -10.65
CA VAL A 376 14.43 2.17 -11.07
C VAL A 376 14.85 3.13 -9.93
N MET A 377 14.96 2.64 -8.70
CA MET A 377 15.35 3.42 -7.53
C MET A 377 16.79 3.13 -7.10
N SER A 378 17.43 4.06 -6.40
CA SER A 378 18.73 3.86 -5.78
C SER A 378 18.60 3.47 -4.31
N GLU A 379 19.50 2.57 -3.85
CA GLU A 379 19.58 2.19 -2.43
C GLU A 379 19.96 3.41 -1.56
N GLN A 380 20.82 4.30 -2.07
CA GLN A 380 21.22 5.50 -1.37
C GLN A 380 20.02 6.42 -1.06
N ASP A 381 19.16 6.67 -2.05
CA ASP A 381 17.97 7.49 -1.88
C ASP A 381 16.96 6.81 -0.94
N MET A 382 16.75 5.50 -1.09
CA MET A 382 15.90 4.72 -0.20
C MET A 382 16.37 4.81 1.25
N LEU A 383 17.65 4.56 1.51
CA LEU A 383 18.22 4.63 2.87
C LEU A 383 18.18 6.05 3.43
N TYR A 384 18.31 7.08 2.58
CA TYR A 384 18.16 8.47 3.01
C TYR A 384 16.75 8.73 3.54
N PHE A 385 15.71 8.36 2.79
CA PHE A 385 14.32 8.53 3.23
C PHE A 385 14.01 7.70 4.49
N LEU A 386 14.50 6.46 4.58
CA LEU A 386 14.30 5.61 5.75
C LEU A 386 14.95 6.17 7.04
N ARG A 387 15.91 7.10 6.95
CA ARG A 387 16.45 7.83 8.11
C ARG A 387 15.56 8.98 8.58
N GLN A 388 14.61 9.41 7.74
CA GLN A 388 13.70 10.50 8.07
C GLN A 388 12.53 10.00 8.91
N ASP A 389 11.72 10.93 9.42
CA ASP A 389 10.45 10.59 10.11
C ASP A 389 9.36 10.22 9.09
N ILE A 390 9.51 9.07 8.46
CA ILE A 390 8.63 8.54 7.42
C ILE A 390 7.88 7.29 7.91
N GLY A 391 6.61 7.10 7.48
CA GLY A 391 5.84 5.88 7.69
C GLY A 391 6.35 4.72 6.83
N ILE A 392 5.96 3.49 7.17
CA ILE A 392 6.32 2.30 6.40
C ILE A 392 5.05 1.60 5.93
N GLY A 393 4.88 1.55 4.60
CA GLY A 393 3.85 0.76 3.95
C GLY A 393 4.45 -0.38 3.12
N SER A 394 3.65 -1.35 2.75
CA SER A 394 4.11 -2.43 1.87
C SER A 394 3.96 -2.09 0.40
N ASP A 395 2.96 -1.30 0.06
CA ASP A 395 2.48 -1.10 -1.32
C ASP A 395 2.21 -2.46 -2.00
N GLY A 396 1.72 -3.41 -1.20
CA GLY A 396 1.56 -4.82 -1.57
C GLY A 396 0.19 -5.36 -1.18
N TYR A 397 0.03 -6.67 -1.36
CA TYR A 397 -1.24 -7.38 -1.20
C TYR A 397 -1.21 -8.33 0.00
N ALA A 398 -2.38 -8.60 0.59
CA ALA A 398 -2.57 -9.74 1.48
C ALA A 398 -2.67 -11.01 0.63
N LEU A 399 -1.68 -11.90 0.77
CA LEU A 399 -1.53 -13.09 -0.05
C LEU A 399 -1.36 -14.33 0.85
N PRO A 400 -1.74 -15.54 0.35
CA PRO A 400 -1.49 -16.81 1.03
C PRO A 400 0.01 -17.13 1.09
N GLY A 401 0.38 -18.07 1.98
CA GLY A 401 1.75 -18.61 2.05
C GLY A 401 2.02 -19.72 1.04
N ASP A 402 1.01 -20.17 0.33
CA ASP A 402 1.06 -21.25 -0.67
C ASP A 402 1.20 -20.67 -2.07
N GLU A 403 2.33 -20.94 -2.73
CA GLU A 403 2.65 -20.46 -4.08
C GLU A 403 1.59 -20.89 -5.10
N ALA A 404 1.05 -22.09 -4.98
CA ALA A 404 0.05 -22.62 -5.91
C ALA A 404 -1.26 -21.80 -5.91
N LYS A 405 -1.53 -21.08 -4.82
CA LYS A 405 -2.71 -20.22 -4.69
C LYS A 405 -2.50 -18.80 -5.19
N VAL A 406 -1.25 -18.36 -5.36
CA VAL A 406 -0.94 -16.99 -5.80
C VAL A 406 -1.09 -16.85 -7.32
N GLY A 407 -0.57 -17.79 -8.09
CA GLY A 407 -0.77 -17.87 -9.54
C GLY A 407 0.05 -16.88 -10.38
N TYR A 408 0.86 -15.99 -9.73
CA TYR A 408 1.76 -15.02 -10.38
C TYR A 408 3.00 -14.80 -9.51
N ARG A 409 3.96 -14.00 -9.93
CA ARG A 409 5.17 -13.69 -9.15
C ARG A 409 5.10 -12.26 -8.58
N PRO A 410 4.50 -12.06 -7.39
CA PRO A 410 4.34 -10.73 -6.82
C PRO A 410 5.68 -10.07 -6.50
N HIS A 411 5.69 -8.76 -6.35
CA HIS A 411 6.83 -8.07 -5.74
C HIS A 411 7.03 -8.59 -4.30
N PRO A 412 8.28 -8.88 -3.85
CA PRO A 412 8.54 -9.42 -2.51
C PRO A 412 8.04 -8.52 -1.36
N ARG A 413 7.76 -7.24 -1.62
CA ARG A 413 7.22 -6.28 -0.64
C ARG A 413 5.91 -6.75 0.01
N SER A 414 5.08 -7.54 -0.69
CA SER A 414 3.86 -8.13 -0.12
C SER A 414 4.14 -9.05 1.07
N TYR A 415 5.29 -9.72 1.08
CA TYR A 415 5.68 -10.71 2.10
C TYR A 415 6.73 -10.19 3.08
N ALA A 416 7.36 -9.04 2.83
CA ALA A 416 8.61 -8.72 3.48
C ALA A 416 8.78 -7.24 3.88
N ALA A 417 7.89 -6.31 3.54
CA ALA A 417 8.14 -4.87 3.70
C ALA A 417 8.47 -4.48 5.16
N ILE A 418 7.65 -4.89 6.11
CA ILE A 418 7.88 -4.55 7.52
C ILE A 418 9.13 -5.27 8.06
N ALA A 419 9.28 -6.57 7.73
CA ALA A 419 10.44 -7.33 8.16
C ALA A 419 11.76 -6.81 7.57
N GLU A 420 11.74 -6.34 6.31
CA GLU A 420 12.90 -5.70 5.66
C GLU A 420 13.22 -4.35 6.30
N PHE A 421 12.21 -3.56 6.65
CA PHE A 421 12.43 -2.31 7.37
C PHE A 421 13.16 -2.55 8.71
N PHE A 422 12.71 -3.50 9.53
CA PHE A 422 13.38 -3.84 10.79
C PHE A 422 14.82 -4.34 10.55
N ARG A 423 15.03 -5.16 9.50
CA ARG A 423 16.38 -5.62 9.12
C ARG A 423 17.28 -4.45 8.74
N LEU A 424 16.82 -3.55 7.87
CA LEU A 424 17.59 -2.38 7.43
C LEU A 424 17.84 -1.41 8.59
N ALA A 425 16.84 -1.18 9.46
CA ALA A 425 17.00 -0.35 10.65
C ALA A 425 18.13 -0.87 11.53
N ARG A 426 18.19 -2.17 11.77
CA ARG A 426 19.24 -2.82 12.55
C ARG A 426 20.60 -2.79 11.86
N VAL A 427 20.68 -3.13 10.57
CA VAL A 427 21.94 -3.25 9.82
C VAL A 427 22.57 -1.88 9.56
N HIS A 428 21.77 -0.87 9.24
CA HIS A 428 22.25 0.47 8.88
C HIS A 428 22.12 1.50 10.01
N GLY A 429 21.63 1.08 11.21
CA GLY A 429 21.44 2.01 12.33
C GLY A 429 20.48 3.16 11.98
N LEU A 430 19.37 2.87 11.29
CA LEU A 430 18.47 3.92 10.79
C LEU A 430 17.72 4.61 11.93
N CYS A 431 17.28 3.85 12.93
CA CYS A 431 16.56 4.31 14.11
C CYS A 431 16.62 3.26 15.22
N SER A 432 16.17 3.61 16.45
CA SER A 432 16.00 2.65 17.53
C SER A 432 14.83 1.70 17.24
N VAL A 433 14.74 0.59 17.99
CA VAL A 433 13.64 -0.38 17.84
C VAL A 433 12.31 0.25 18.22
N GLU A 434 12.27 1.09 19.27
CA GLU A 434 11.09 1.83 19.71
C GLU A 434 10.56 2.75 18.61
N GLU A 435 11.48 3.45 17.94
CA GLU A 435 11.13 4.31 16.82
C GLU A 435 10.68 3.49 15.60
N ALA A 436 11.30 2.35 15.32
CA ALA A 436 10.86 1.45 14.26
C ALA A 436 9.42 0.94 14.54
N VAL A 437 9.11 0.54 15.78
CA VAL A 437 7.76 0.17 16.19
C VAL A 437 6.79 1.34 16.01
N ARG A 438 7.15 2.56 16.43
CA ARG A 438 6.30 3.75 16.25
C ARG A 438 5.94 3.98 14.77
N ARG A 439 6.89 3.81 13.86
CA ARG A 439 6.68 4.03 12.41
C ARG A 439 5.74 3.04 11.75
N VAL A 440 5.59 1.86 12.33
CA VAL A 440 4.70 0.81 11.83
C VAL A 440 3.46 0.59 12.72
N THR A 441 3.20 1.48 13.69
CA THR A 441 2.06 1.36 14.61
C THR A 441 1.33 2.69 14.79
N SER A 442 1.76 3.55 15.73
CA SER A 442 1.06 4.79 16.02
C SER A 442 1.14 5.80 14.87
N LYS A 443 2.23 5.85 14.13
CA LYS A 443 2.37 6.80 13.01
C LYS A 443 1.30 6.59 11.92
N PRO A 444 1.09 5.39 11.37
CA PRO A 444 -0.03 5.15 10.44
C PRO A 444 -1.42 5.25 11.11
N ALA A 445 -1.55 4.91 12.41
CA ALA A 445 -2.81 5.13 13.14
C ALA A 445 -3.16 6.62 13.22
N ASP A 446 -2.18 7.46 13.56
CA ASP A 446 -2.35 8.91 13.66
C ASP A 446 -2.63 9.56 12.29
N LEU A 447 -2.08 9.01 11.20
CA LEU A 447 -2.35 9.47 9.83
C LEU A 447 -3.84 9.49 9.52
N ILE A 448 -4.55 8.40 9.85
CA ILE A 448 -5.98 8.26 9.52
C ILE A 448 -6.90 8.61 10.70
N GLY A 449 -6.34 8.91 11.89
CA GLY A 449 -7.12 9.19 13.10
C GLY A 449 -7.71 7.94 13.77
N LEU A 450 -7.01 6.80 13.70
CA LEU A 450 -7.42 5.53 14.31
C LEU A 450 -7.13 5.54 15.81
N ALA A 451 -8.15 5.85 16.62
CA ALA A 451 -7.99 6.26 18.01
C ALA A 451 -7.75 5.11 19.01
N ASP A 452 -8.14 3.87 18.67
CA ASP A 452 -8.14 2.72 19.59
C ASP A 452 -7.11 1.64 19.23
N ARG A 453 -6.13 1.96 18.38
CA ARG A 453 -5.06 1.06 17.89
C ARG A 453 -3.74 1.80 17.74
N GLY A 454 -2.68 1.07 17.38
CA GLY A 454 -1.35 1.63 17.15
C GLY A 454 -0.57 1.94 18.43
N ARG A 455 -1.19 1.75 19.62
CA ARG A 455 -0.54 1.87 20.93
C ARG A 455 -0.99 0.75 21.85
N LEU A 456 -0.07 0.25 22.71
CA LEU A 456 -0.43 -0.63 23.82
C LEU A 456 -0.94 0.24 24.99
N ARG A 457 -2.25 0.26 25.15
CA ARG A 457 -2.91 1.03 26.20
C ARG A 457 -4.16 0.28 26.67
N GLU A 458 -4.42 0.29 27.96
CA GLU A 458 -5.66 -0.27 28.51
C GLU A 458 -6.90 0.36 27.86
N GLY A 459 -7.87 -0.49 27.52
CA GLY A 459 -9.09 -0.12 26.80
C GLY A 459 -8.96 -0.11 25.27
N TYR A 460 -7.74 -0.14 24.70
CA TYR A 460 -7.51 -0.23 23.26
C TYR A 460 -7.82 -1.64 22.75
N ALA A 461 -8.08 -1.76 21.48
CA ALA A 461 -8.22 -3.06 20.82
C ALA A 461 -6.96 -3.90 21.01
N ALA A 462 -7.15 -5.17 21.31
CA ALA A 462 -6.03 -6.09 21.52
C ALA A 462 -5.50 -6.63 20.18
N ASP A 463 -5.01 -5.70 19.35
CA ASP A 463 -4.18 -5.98 18.19
C ASP A 463 -2.73 -5.89 18.66
N ILE A 464 -2.05 -7.04 18.77
CA ILE A 464 -0.75 -7.17 19.44
C ILE A 464 0.18 -8.05 18.61
N THR A 465 1.43 -7.62 18.49
CA THR A 465 2.51 -8.41 17.85
C THR A 465 3.61 -8.68 18.85
N VAL A 466 3.99 -9.96 18.99
CA VAL A 466 5.14 -10.42 19.76
C VAL A 466 6.21 -10.89 18.79
N PHE A 467 7.39 -10.27 18.85
CA PHE A 467 8.45 -10.52 17.87
C PHE A 467 9.85 -10.44 18.47
N ASP A 468 10.79 -11.08 17.79
CA ASP A 468 12.22 -11.00 18.09
C ASP A 468 12.87 -9.92 17.22
N ALA A 469 13.24 -8.78 17.83
CA ALA A 469 13.84 -7.66 17.11
C ALA A 469 15.23 -7.97 16.51
N GLN A 470 15.93 -8.99 17.01
CA GLN A 470 17.24 -9.40 16.48
C GLN A 470 17.10 -10.32 15.26
N HIS A 471 16.00 -11.07 15.17
CA HIS A 471 15.82 -12.11 14.16
C HIS A 471 14.66 -11.82 13.19
N ILE A 472 13.86 -10.76 13.41
CA ILE A 472 12.86 -10.36 12.41
C ILE A 472 13.55 -9.98 11.10
N ALA A 473 13.19 -10.68 10.01
CA ALA A 473 13.82 -10.54 8.72
C ALA A 473 12.94 -11.07 7.59
N PRO A 474 13.10 -10.55 6.36
CA PRO A 474 12.47 -11.10 5.16
C PRO A 474 13.08 -12.45 4.79
N ARG A 475 12.28 -13.28 4.12
CA ARG A 475 12.74 -14.46 3.39
C ARG A 475 12.40 -14.34 1.90
N ALA A 476 11.42 -13.49 1.56
CA ALA A 476 11.06 -13.21 0.19
C ALA A 476 12.15 -12.39 -0.51
N THR A 477 12.44 -12.75 -1.76
CA THR A 477 13.37 -12.07 -2.66
C THR A 477 12.73 -11.93 -4.04
N TYR A 478 13.33 -11.16 -4.95
CA TYR A 478 12.83 -11.07 -6.34
C TYR A 478 12.89 -12.42 -7.08
N LEU A 479 13.79 -13.33 -6.71
CA LEU A 479 13.89 -14.69 -7.28
C LEU A 479 12.93 -15.69 -6.61
N ASN A 480 12.62 -15.49 -5.33
CA ASN A 480 11.66 -16.29 -4.56
C ASN A 480 10.72 -15.34 -3.79
N PRO A 481 9.72 -14.75 -4.46
CA PRO A 481 8.91 -13.68 -3.87
C PRO A 481 7.86 -14.18 -2.88
N ILE A 482 7.49 -15.47 -2.90
CA ILE A 482 6.47 -16.06 -2.05
C ILE A 482 7.15 -16.84 -0.92
N ALA A 483 7.63 -16.10 0.08
CA ALA A 483 8.27 -16.66 1.25
C ALA A 483 7.90 -15.83 2.50
N LEU A 484 7.25 -16.47 3.46
CA LEU A 484 6.80 -15.83 4.69
C LEU A 484 8.00 -15.31 5.51
N ALA A 485 7.88 -14.12 6.08
CA ALA A 485 8.90 -13.53 6.94
C ALA A 485 9.11 -14.36 8.21
N GLN A 486 10.23 -14.13 8.90
CA GLN A 486 10.57 -14.80 10.16
C GLN A 486 10.72 -13.78 11.29
N GLY A 487 10.70 -14.28 12.54
CA GLY A 487 10.97 -13.47 13.75
C GLY A 487 9.71 -12.97 14.46
N VAL A 488 8.52 -13.13 13.88
CA VAL A 488 7.24 -12.89 14.57
C VAL A 488 6.79 -14.18 15.23
N ARG A 489 6.54 -14.14 16.55
CA ARG A 489 6.16 -15.31 17.35
C ARG A 489 4.65 -15.42 17.54
N HIS A 490 4.02 -14.34 18.01
CA HIS A 490 2.56 -14.32 18.20
C HIS A 490 1.95 -13.06 17.59
N VAL A 491 0.74 -13.20 17.06
CA VAL A 491 -0.08 -12.07 16.59
C VAL A 491 -1.50 -12.27 17.11
N LEU A 492 -2.03 -11.23 17.76
CA LEU A 492 -3.42 -11.15 18.16
C LEU A 492 -4.13 -10.09 17.30
N VAL A 493 -5.32 -10.42 16.80
CA VAL A 493 -6.20 -9.53 16.05
C VAL A 493 -7.53 -9.47 16.76
N GLY A 494 -7.92 -8.28 17.25
CA GLY A 494 -9.15 -8.13 18.03
C GLY A 494 -9.21 -9.05 19.26
N GLY A 495 -8.05 -9.37 19.86
CA GLY A 495 -7.91 -10.22 21.04
C GLY A 495 -7.84 -11.72 20.78
N GLY A 496 -8.09 -12.18 19.56
CA GLY A 496 -7.92 -13.58 19.19
C GLY A 496 -6.53 -13.87 18.62
N VAL A 497 -6.00 -15.04 18.89
CA VAL A 497 -4.65 -15.44 18.48
C VAL A 497 -4.67 -15.90 17.02
N ALA A 498 -4.14 -15.07 16.12
CA ALA A 498 -4.06 -15.34 14.69
C ALA A 498 -2.76 -16.05 14.27
N LEU A 499 -1.66 -15.78 15.00
CA LEU A 499 -0.38 -16.49 14.87
C LEU A 499 0.09 -16.92 16.26
N GLU A 500 0.54 -18.15 16.43
CA GLU A 500 1.03 -18.71 17.68
C GLU A 500 2.31 -19.51 17.43
N ASP A 501 3.38 -19.21 18.17
CA ASP A 501 4.71 -19.81 18.01
C ASP A 501 5.18 -19.87 16.54
N GLY A 502 4.89 -18.79 15.79
CA GLY A 502 5.25 -18.69 14.37
C GLY A 502 4.37 -19.52 13.43
N VAL A 503 3.26 -20.08 13.91
CA VAL A 503 2.32 -20.87 13.10
C VAL A 503 0.96 -20.17 13.04
N GLN A 504 0.45 -19.96 11.83
CA GLN A 504 -0.87 -19.36 11.64
C GLN A 504 -1.98 -20.29 12.13
N THR A 505 -2.92 -19.75 12.92
CA THR A 505 -4.10 -20.46 13.40
C THR A 505 -5.27 -20.35 12.41
N ALA A 506 -6.37 -21.04 12.72
CA ALA A 506 -7.61 -20.90 11.95
C ALA A 506 -8.39 -19.60 12.26
N TYR A 507 -7.93 -18.80 13.23
CA TYR A 507 -8.63 -17.57 13.63
C TYR A 507 -8.60 -16.51 12.52
N ARG A 508 -9.78 -15.92 12.25
CA ARG A 508 -9.99 -14.87 11.24
C ARG A 508 -10.83 -13.75 11.86
N GLY A 509 -10.21 -12.99 12.77
CA GLY A 509 -10.88 -11.93 13.52
C GLY A 509 -10.75 -10.52 12.93
N GLY A 510 -10.13 -10.41 11.77
CA GLY A 510 -10.04 -9.14 11.05
C GLY A 510 -11.40 -8.67 10.53
N ARG A 511 -11.55 -7.37 10.40
CA ARG A 511 -12.79 -6.74 9.94
C ARG A 511 -12.50 -5.41 9.23
N PHE A 512 -13.46 -4.91 8.47
CA PHE A 512 -13.44 -3.52 8.03
C PHE A 512 -13.63 -2.60 9.25
N LEU A 513 -12.66 -1.69 9.45
CA LEU A 513 -12.75 -0.66 10.46
C LEU A 513 -13.48 0.54 9.84
N ARG A 514 -14.47 1.07 10.54
CA ARG A 514 -15.20 2.27 10.09
C ARG A 514 -14.77 3.46 10.94
N LYS A 515 -14.51 4.60 10.29
CA LYS A 515 -14.24 5.85 10.99
C LYS A 515 -15.51 6.28 11.73
N ALA A 516 -15.39 6.46 13.05
CA ALA A 516 -16.50 7.00 13.83
C ALA A 516 -16.72 8.47 13.46
N ARG A 517 -18.00 8.89 13.46
CA ARG A 517 -18.38 10.30 13.25
C ARG A 517 -17.96 11.18 14.41
#